data_dca0782e3c996b6dddc853dcc0a94125
#
_entry.id   dca0782e3c996b6dddc853dcc0a94125
#
_cell.length_a   1.000
_cell.length_b   1.000
_cell.length_c   1.000
_cell.angle_alpha   90.00
_cell.angle_beta   90.00
_cell.angle_gamma   90.00
#
_symmetry.space_group_name_H-M   'P 1'
#
loop_
_entity.id
_entity.type
_entity.pdbx_description
1 polymer ?
#
loop_
_entity_poly.entity_id
_entity_poly.type
_entity_poly.pdbx_seq_one_letter_code
_entity_poly.pdbx_strand_id
1 'polypeptide(L)'
;IMKPNLLTLGVWYQIAPGVSICLMETKNFLNLPEWITQRNTINRLKKRGVLDHLRKLFPTHIIVAVGELTEDDVWEDNSKYSAGYQWRLDANTRARAWQEGKTDKIPEHVLAIKYDEKTLIGLRNIYWAFDNPSATEQTAEVCQGIFKSLRYFPLTKKFQDGAIVTALSYTCQYHDPDTFGK
;
A
#
# COMPACT_ATOMS: atom_id res chain seq x y z
N ILE A 1 10.42 -23.23 29.71
CA ILE A 1 10.66 -22.44 28.47
C ILE A 1 9.48 -22.73 27.56
N MET A 2 8.52 -21.79 27.45
CA MET A 2 7.42 -21.91 26.51
C MET A 2 8.02 -21.95 25.09
N LYS A 3 7.75 -23.02 24.33
CA LYS A 3 8.04 -23.03 22.90
C LYS A 3 7.24 -21.90 22.27
N PRO A 4 7.83 -21.03 21.45
CA PRO A 4 7.05 -20.05 20.73
C PRO A 4 5.98 -20.79 19.90
N ASN A 5 4.72 -20.45 20.08
CA ASN A 5 3.66 -20.96 19.22
C ASN A 5 3.92 -20.39 17.82
N LEU A 6 4.51 -21.22 16.96
CA LEU A 6 4.70 -20.89 15.55
C LEU A 6 3.34 -20.77 14.90
N LEU A 7 3.16 -19.75 14.04
CA LEU A 7 1.96 -19.62 13.24
C LEU A 7 1.79 -20.86 12.37
N THR A 8 0.64 -21.50 12.47
CA THR A 8 0.31 -22.64 11.62
C THR A 8 -0.13 -22.13 10.24
N LEU A 9 0.41 -22.72 9.19
CA LEU A 9 0.11 -22.36 7.81
C LEU A 9 -1.42 -22.46 7.54
N GLY A 10 -1.99 -21.40 6.98
CA GLY A 10 -3.40 -21.34 6.62
C GLY A 10 -4.37 -21.09 7.79
N VAL A 11 -3.87 -20.94 9.00
CA VAL A 11 -4.71 -20.68 10.18
C VAL A 11 -4.73 -19.19 10.50
N TRP A 12 -5.93 -18.62 10.68
CA TRP A 12 -6.13 -17.24 11.07
C TRP A 12 -6.10 -17.11 12.59
N TYR A 13 -5.28 -16.19 13.08
CA TYR A 13 -5.14 -15.84 14.49
C TYR A 13 -5.63 -14.43 14.70
N GLN A 14 -6.70 -14.27 15.49
CA GLN A 14 -7.22 -12.94 15.83
C GLN A 14 -6.23 -12.22 16.75
N ILE A 15 -5.84 -11.00 16.38
CA ILE A 15 -4.91 -10.14 17.13
C ILE A 15 -5.60 -8.91 17.72
N ALA A 16 -6.73 -8.50 17.14
CA ALA A 16 -7.60 -7.44 17.61
C ALA A 16 -9.03 -7.68 17.11
N PRO A 17 -10.05 -7.01 17.64
CA PRO A 17 -11.39 -7.07 17.08
C PRO A 17 -11.39 -6.74 15.58
N GLY A 18 -11.90 -7.65 14.75
CA GLY A 18 -11.94 -7.50 13.30
C GLY A 18 -10.57 -7.55 12.59
N VAL A 19 -9.50 -7.94 13.30
CA VAL A 19 -8.16 -8.05 12.69
C VAL A 19 -7.53 -9.40 13.03
N SER A 20 -7.14 -10.14 12.00
CA SER A 20 -6.48 -11.44 12.14
C SER A 20 -5.22 -11.51 11.29
N ILE A 21 -4.29 -12.39 11.65
CA ILE A 21 -3.07 -12.68 10.88
C ILE A 21 -3.03 -14.15 10.49
N CYS A 22 -2.41 -14.43 9.35
CA CYS A 22 -2.23 -15.78 8.84
C CYS A 22 -0.91 -15.89 8.06
N LEU A 23 -0.17 -16.97 8.30
CA LEU A 23 0.87 -17.38 7.37
C LEU A 23 0.18 -18.11 6.22
N MET A 24 0.15 -17.50 5.03
CA MET A 24 -0.60 -17.96 3.85
C MET A 24 0.36 -18.33 2.74
N GLU A 25 0.09 -19.42 2.01
CA GLU A 25 0.80 -19.69 0.76
C GLU A 25 0.57 -18.55 -0.23
N THR A 26 1.63 -18.09 -0.87
CA THR A 26 1.53 -16.98 -1.83
C THR A 26 0.54 -17.26 -2.95
N LYS A 27 0.46 -18.52 -3.43
CA LYS A 27 -0.52 -18.90 -4.45
C LYS A 27 -1.97 -18.66 -4.02
N ASN A 28 -2.30 -18.88 -2.74
CA ASN A 28 -3.64 -18.64 -2.21
C ASN A 28 -3.96 -17.16 -2.16
N PHE A 29 -3.00 -16.32 -1.76
CA PHE A 29 -3.12 -14.87 -1.83
C PHE A 29 -3.31 -14.38 -3.27
N LEU A 30 -2.55 -14.92 -4.23
CA LEU A 30 -2.66 -14.54 -5.64
C LEU A 30 -4.01 -14.90 -6.27
N ASN A 31 -4.69 -15.91 -5.75
CA ASN A 31 -6.03 -16.32 -6.20
C ASN A 31 -7.15 -15.39 -5.69
N LEU A 32 -6.90 -14.58 -4.67
CA LEU A 32 -7.88 -13.61 -4.21
C LEU A 32 -8.09 -12.52 -5.28
N PRO A 33 -9.34 -12.06 -5.49
CA PRO A 33 -9.60 -10.94 -6.40
C PRO A 33 -8.96 -9.65 -5.89
N GLU A 34 -8.63 -8.75 -6.82
CA GLU A 34 -8.26 -7.38 -6.50
C GLU A 34 -9.46 -6.62 -5.93
N TRP A 35 -9.20 -5.61 -5.08
CA TRP A 35 -10.26 -4.74 -4.58
C TRP A 35 -11.05 -4.10 -5.73
N ILE A 36 -12.34 -3.90 -5.56
CA ILE A 36 -13.31 -3.46 -6.61
C ILE A 36 -12.83 -2.21 -7.35
N THR A 37 -12.29 -1.22 -6.61
CA THR A 37 -11.79 0.04 -7.17
C THR A 37 -10.26 0.09 -7.24
N GLN A 38 -9.60 -1.08 -7.40
CA GLN A 38 -8.15 -1.16 -7.49
C GLN A 38 -7.60 -0.28 -8.61
N ARG A 39 -6.57 0.51 -8.30
CA ARG A 39 -5.85 1.30 -9.31
C ARG A 39 -5.21 0.39 -10.36
N ASN A 40 -5.00 0.93 -11.56
CA ASN A 40 -4.35 0.20 -12.64
C ASN A 40 -2.92 -0.21 -12.27
N THR A 41 -2.77 -1.46 -11.84
CA THR A 41 -1.49 -2.06 -11.42
C THR A 41 -0.51 -2.17 -12.58
N ILE A 42 -0.99 -2.34 -13.84
CA ILE A 42 -0.17 -2.40 -15.05
C ILE A 42 0.57 -1.08 -15.26
N ASN A 43 -0.16 0.04 -15.17
CA ASN A 43 0.43 1.37 -15.31
C ASN A 43 1.42 1.66 -14.17
N ARG A 44 1.15 1.17 -12.96
CA ARG A 44 2.04 1.33 -11.81
C ARG A 44 3.35 0.57 -12.00
N LEU A 45 3.32 -0.66 -12.53
CA LEU A 45 4.52 -1.43 -12.84
C LEU A 45 5.42 -0.80 -13.92
N LYS A 46 4.84 0.02 -14.80
CA LYS A 46 5.61 0.75 -15.83
C LYS A 46 6.33 1.98 -15.28
N LYS A 47 6.01 2.44 -14.07
CA LYS A 47 6.69 3.60 -13.46
C LYS A 47 8.14 3.24 -13.14
N ARG A 48 9.05 4.18 -13.44
CA ARG A 48 10.48 4.04 -13.15
C ARG A 48 10.73 3.69 -11.70
N GLY A 49 11.57 2.71 -11.46
CA GLY A 49 12.01 2.28 -10.12
C GLY A 49 11.06 1.34 -9.38
N VAL A 50 9.76 1.24 -9.76
CA VAL A 50 8.82 0.35 -9.05
C VAL A 50 9.24 -1.11 -9.21
N LEU A 51 9.50 -1.56 -10.42
CA LEU A 51 9.90 -2.94 -10.69
C LEU A 51 11.26 -3.27 -10.07
N ASP A 52 12.23 -2.36 -10.14
CA ASP A 52 13.54 -2.54 -9.53
C ASP A 52 13.46 -2.65 -8.00
N HIS A 53 12.55 -1.89 -7.38
CA HIS A 53 12.26 -2.03 -5.96
C HIS A 53 11.66 -3.40 -5.63
N LEU A 54 10.69 -3.86 -6.42
CA LEU A 54 10.02 -5.15 -6.20
C LEU A 54 10.95 -6.36 -6.41
N ARG A 55 11.93 -6.26 -7.30
CA ARG A 55 12.91 -7.32 -7.54
C ARG A 55 13.79 -7.62 -6.33
N LYS A 56 14.03 -6.63 -5.47
CA LYS A 56 14.92 -6.76 -4.31
C LYS A 56 14.37 -7.64 -3.19
N LEU A 57 13.08 -7.96 -3.19
CA LEU A 57 12.37 -8.73 -2.18
C LEU A 57 12.77 -8.35 -0.73
N PHE A 58 12.41 -7.14 -0.33
CA PHE A 58 12.58 -6.72 1.05
C PHE A 58 11.67 -7.52 2.00
N PRO A 59 12.04 -7.68 3.29
CA PRO A 59 11.21 -8.38 4.28
C PRO A 59 9.78 -7.84 4.37
N THR A 60 9.57 -6.55 4.18
CA THR A 60 8.24 -5.91 4.15
C THR A 60 7.39 -6.35 2.96
N HIS A 61 7.99 -6.88 1.90
CA HIS A 61 7.26 -7.34 0.73
C HIS A 61 6.46 -8.62 0.99
N ILE A 62 6.77 -9.39 2.04
CA ILE A 62 5.99 -10.56 2.41
C ILE A 62 4.72 -10.22 3.20
N ILE A 63 4.55 -8.99 3.66
CA ILE A 63 3.35 -8.55 4.39
C ILE A 63 2.31 -8.09 3.36
N VAL A 64 1.10 -8.63 3.46
CA VAL A 64 -0.01 -8.34 2.55
C VAL A 64 -1.29 -8.07 3.35
N ALA A 65 -2.26 -7.37 2.75
CA ALA A 65 -3.55 -7.12 3.38
C ALA A 65 -4.70 -7.74 2.61
N VAL A 66 -5.62 -8.35 3.34
CA VAL A 66 -6.84 -8.99 2.86
C VAL A 66 -8.04 -8.33 3.55
N GLY A 67 -9.12 -8.09 2.81
CA GLY A 67 -10.40 -7.68 3.38
C GLY A 67 -11.39 -8.81 3.30
N GLU A 68 -12.21 -8.99 4.33
CA GLU A 68 -13.31 -9.96 4.33
C GLU A 68 -14.63 -9.27 4.71
N LEU A 69 -15.66 -9.51 3.93
CA LEU A 69 -17.00 -9.04 4.22
C LEU A 69 -17.66 -10.02 5.18
N THR A 70 -18.16 -9.53 6.32
CA THR A 70 -18.79 -10.39 7.34
C THR A 70 -20.31 -10.49 7.23
N GLU A 71 -20.95 -9.59 6.49
CA GLU A 71 -22.38 -9.58 6.19
C GLU A 71 -22.58 -9.38 4.69
N ASP A 72 -23.73 -9.78 4.13
CA ASP A 72 -24.04 -9.52 2.73
C ASP A 72 -24.16 -8.02 2.47
N ASP A 73 -23.59 -7.53 1.37
CA ASP A 73 -23.65 -6.11 1.01
C ASP A 73 -23.72 -5.92 -0.52
N VAL A 74 -24.08 -4.71 -0.94
CA VAL A 74 -24.27 -4.35 -2.34
C VAL A 74 -23.40 -3.15 -2.68
N TRP A 75 -22.61 -3.27 -3.75
CA TRP A 75 -21.80 -2.17 -4.25
C TRP A 75 -22.62 -1.12 -5.02
N GLU A 76 -22.03 0.04 -5.25
CA GLU A 76 -22.66 1.19 -5.93
C GLU A 76 -23.24 0.87 -7.33
N ASP A 77 -22.70 -0.16 -8.01
CA ASP A 77 -23.16 -0.66 -9.31
C ASP A 77 -24.24 -1.76 -9.22
N ASN A 78 -24.79 -1.97 -8.03
CA ASN A 78 -25.73 -3.05 -7.69
C ASN A 78 -25.13 -4.48 -7.70
N SER A 79 -23.81 -4.63 -7.79
CA SER A 79 -23.15 -5.92 -7.59
C SER A 79 -23.31 -6.39 -6.15
N LYS A 80 -23.75 -7.65 -5.97
CA LYS A 80 -23.99 -8.25 -4.66
C LYS A 80 -22.80 -9.10 -4.24
N TYR A 81 -22.39 -8.96 -2.99
CA TYR A 81 -21.34 -9.74 -2.38
C TYR A 81 -21.84 -10.36 -1.09
N SER A 82 -21.54 -11.65 -0.92
CA SER A 82 -21.98 -12.40 0.27
C SER A 82 -20.94 -12.35 1.38
N ALA A 83 -21.38 -12.54 2.60
CA ALA A 83 -20.51 -12.74 3.76
C ALA A 83 -19.44 -13.82 3.46
N GLY A 84 -18.23 -13.58 3.91
CA GLY A 84 -17.06 -14.44 3.65
C GLY A 84 -16.32 -14.13 2.35
N TYR A 85 -16.80 -13.19 1.51
CA TYR A 85 -16.08 -12.79 0.32
C TYR A 85 -14.82 -12.01 0.68
N GLN A 86 -13.70 -12.33 0.04
CA GLN A 86 -12.39 -11.76 0.35
C GLN A 86 -11.77 -11.06 -0.85
N TRP A 87 -10.99 -10.02 -0.59
CA TRP A 87 -10.23 -9.24 -1.59
C TRP A 87 -8.81 -8.98 -1.12
N ARG A 88 -7.92 -8.80 -2.08
CA ARG A 88 -6.62 -8.18 -1.82
C ARG A 88 -6.79 -6.69 -1.65
N LEU A 89 -6.54 -6.16 -0.44
CA LEU A 89 -6.58 -4.72 -0.16
C LEU A 89 -5.22 -4.04 -0.41
N ASP A 90 -4.12 -4.73 -0.12
CA ASP A 90 -2.76 -4.24 -0.42
C ASP A 90 -1.95 -5.29 -1.20
N ALA A 91 -0.76 -4.89 -1.61
CA ALA A 91 0.19 -5.69 -2.39
C ALA A 91 -0.26 -6.05 -3.82
N ASN A 92 -1.30 -5.41 -4.37
CA ASN A 92 -1.81 -5.72 -5.71
C ASN A 92 -0.75 -5.54 -6.82
N THR A 93 0.09 -4.50 -6.72
CA THR A 93 1.20 -4.29 -7.68
C THR A 93 2.25 -5.39 -7.57
N ARG A 94 2.58 -5.83 -6.35
CA ARG A 94 3.51 -6.96 -6.11
C ARG A 94 2.91 -8.26 -6.62
N ALA A 95 1.66 -8.53 -6.29
CA ALA A 95 0.93 -9.71 -6.77
C ALA A 95 0.96 -9.81 -8.30
N ARG A 96 0.70 -8.70 -9.00
CA ARG A 96 0.81 -8.62 -10.45
C ARG A 96 2.22 -8.92 -10.93
N ALA A 97 3.25 -8.33 -10.32
CA ALA A 97 4.64 -8.60 -10.69
C ALA A 97 5.03 -10.06 -10.50
N TRP A 98 4.56 -10.70 -9.43
CA TRP A 98 4.77 -12.12 -9.17
C TRP A 98 4.04 -13.01 -10.18
N GLN A 99 2.77 -12.73 -10.48
CA GLN A 99 1.99 -13.48 -11.49
C GLN A 99 2.57 -13.39 -12.90
N GLU A 100 3.15 -12.25 -13.26
CA GLU A 100 3.76 -12.00 -14.56
C GLU A 100 5.24 -12.43 -14.63
N GLY A 101 5.80 -13.02 -13.57
CA GLY A 101 7.19 -13.47 -13.53
C GLY A 101 8.22 -12.33 -13.67
N LYS A 102 7.86 -11.11 -13.25
CA LYS A 102 8.71 -9.91 -13.36
C LYS A 102 9.69 -9.74 -12.21
N THR A 103 9.66 -10.64 -11.24
CA THR A 103 10.56 -10.64 -10.07
C THR A 103 11.35 -11.93 -10.05
N ASP A 104 12.63 -11.84 -9.67
CA ASP A 104 13.53 -13.01 -9.65
C ASP A 104 13.17 -14.00 -8.53
N LYS A 105 12.49 -13.51 -7.49
CA LYS A 105 12.08 -14.31 -6.33
C LYS A 105 10.62 -14.02 -5.99
N ILE A 106 9.86 -15.08 -5.84
CA ILE A 106 8.49 -15.05 -5.30
C ILE A 106 8.56 -15.73 -3.93
N PRO A 107 8.11 -15.09 -2.84
CA PRO A 107 8.07 -15.75 -1.54
C PRO A 107 7.12 -16.94 -1.60
N GLU A 108 7.49 -18.06 -0.98
CA GLU A 108 6.61 -19.24 -0.89
C GLU A 108 5.37 -18.93 -0.04
N HIS A 109 5.58 -18.13 1.01
CA HIS A 109 4.54 -17.73 1.95
C HIS A 109 4.54 -16.21 2.15
N VAL A 110 3.35 -15.68 2.44
CA VAL A 110 3.13 -14.30 2.83
C VAL A 110 2.50 -14.24 4.23
N LEU A 111 2.79 -13.17 4.95
CA LEU A 111 2.09 -12.84 6.19
C LEU A 111 0.87 -11.97 5.83
N ALA A 112 -0.30 -12.57 5.82
CA ALA A 112 -1.55 -11.89 5.52
C ALA A 112 -2.14 -11.28 6.79
N ILE A 113 -2.51 -10.00 6.73
CA ILE A 113 -3.30 -9.31 7.74
C ILE A 113 -4.70 -9.19 7.15
N LYS A 114 -5.70 -9.77 7.83
CA LYS A 114 -7.09 -9.75 7.41
C LYS A 114 -7.87 -8.75 8.25
N TYR A 115 -8.69 -7.97 7.58
CA TYR A 115 -9.60 -7.00 8.13
C TYR A 115 -11.04 -7.44 7.85
N ASP A 116 -11.80 -7.69 8.91
CA ASP A 116 -13.19 -8.10 8.86
C ASP A 116 -14.08 -6.87 8.97
N GLU A 117 -14.93 -6.65 7.97
CA GLU A 117 -15.86 -5.52 7.92
C GLU A 117 -17.25 -5.95 7.52
N LYS A 118 -18.27 -5.28 8.08
CA LYS A 118 -19.68 -5.56 7.79
C LYS A 118 -20.12 -5.00 6.44
N THR A 119 -19.41 -3.98 5.95
CA THR A 119 -19.81 -3.23 4.76
C THR A 119 -18.65 -3.06 3.78
N LEU A 120 -18.98 -2.98 2.51
CA LEU A 120 -18.02 -2.66 1.45
C LEU A 120 -17.44 -1.25 1.61
N ILE A 121 -18.19 -0.32 2.20
CA ILE A 121 -17.69 1.02 2.54
C ILE A 121 -16.61 0.94 3.61
N GLY A 122 -16.77 0.09 4.63
CA GLY A 122 -15.74 -0.17 5.65
C GLY A 122 -14.45 -0.69 5.01
N LEU A 123 -14.55 -1.70 4.16
CA LEU A 123 -13.41 -2.25 3.41
C LEU A 123 -12.76 -1.21 2.49
N ARG A 124 -13.55 -0.34 1.84
CA ARG A 124 -13.04 0.77 1.03
C ARG A 124 -12.20 1.74 1.84
N ASN A 125 -12.62 2.06 3.06
CA ASN A 125 -11.86 2.97 3.93
C ASN A 125 -10.51 2.36 4.32
N ILE A 126 -10.47 1.05 4.62
CA ILE A 126 -9.24 0.32 4.89
C ILE A 126 -8.34 0.28 3.64
N TYR A 127 -8.90 -0.04 2.46
CA TYR A 127 -8.17 -0.01 1.21
C TYR A 127 -7.51 1.36 0.95
N TRP A 128 -8.25 2.46 1.19
CA TRP A 128 -7.71 3.80 1.03
C TRP A 128 -6.58 4.12 2.02
N ALA A 129 -6.60 3.54 3.22
CA ALA A 129 -5.52 3.72 4.17
C ALA A 129 -4.20 3.12 3.65
N PHE A 130 -4.25 2.00 2.91
CA PHE A 130 -3.07 1.42 2.25
C PHE A 130 -2.68 2.13 0.96
N ASP A 131 -3.65 2.61 0.20
CA ASP A 131 -3.44 3.19 -1.14
C ASP A 131 -3.39 4.72 -1.11
N ASN A 132 -3.35 5.32 0.07
CA ASN A 132 -3.28 6.76 0.22
C ASN A 132 -1.90 7.27 -0.27
N PRO A 133 -1.86 8.11 -1.32
CA PRO A 133 -0.62 8.74 -1.77
C PRO A 133 0.03 9.63 -0.71
N SER A 134 -0.72 10.04 0.31
CA SER A 134 -0.19 10.80 1.46
C SER A 134 0.59 9.93 2.46
N ALA A 135 0.54 8.61 2.37
CA ALA A 135 1.38 7.72 3.19
C ALA A 135 2.87 7.75 2.77
N THR A 136 3.18 8.18 1.57
CA THR A 136 4.52 8.62 1.17
C THR A 136 4.53 10.14 1.22
N GLU A 137 5.22 10.71 2.19
CA GLU A 137 5.46 12.16 2.22
C GLU A 137 5.88 12.61 0.83
N GLN A 138 5.03 13.37 0.17
CA GLN A 138 5.39 13.98 -1.10
C GLN A 138 6.43 15.07 -0.79
N THR A 139 7.36 15.29 -1.72
CA THR A 139 8.38 16.35 -1.56
C THR A 139 7.74 17.69 -1.17
N ALA A 140 6.52 17.95 -1.64
CA ALA A 140 5.74 19.14 -1.26
C ALA A 140 5.39 19.17 0.25
N GLU A 141 5.09 18.04 0.87
CA GLU A 141 4.74 17.93 2.29
C GLU A 141 5.98 18.05 3.17
N VAL A 142 7.10 17.45 2.73
CA VAL A 142 8.41 17.65 3.37
C VAL A 142 8.80 19.12 3.37
N CYS A 143 8.68 19.80 2.21
CA CYS A 143 8.92 21.24 2.12
C CYS A 143 7.99 22.05 3.03
N GLN A 144 6.70 21.71 3.09
CA GLN A 144 5.76 22.37 4.00
C GLN A 144 6.15 22.14 5.48
N GLY A 145 6.58 20.93 5.84
CA GLY A 145 7.10 20.62 7.17
C GLY A 145 8.31 21.48 7.53
N ILE A 146 9.26 21.60 6.61
CA ILE A 146 10.46 22.47 6.78
C ILE A 146 10.05 23.94 6.94
N PHE A 147 9.15 24.45 6.10
CA PHE A 147 8.67 25.83 6.22
C PHE A 147 7.97 26.10 7.55
N LYS A 148 7.15 25.17 8.02
CA LYS A 148 6.51 25.28 9.34
C LYS A 148 7.56 25.29 10.47
N SER A 149 8.57 24.44 10.40
CA SER A 149 9.64 24.38 11.42
C SER A 149 10.48 25.67 11.44
N LEU A 150 10.68 26.29 10.28
CA LEU A 150 11.37 27.57 10.14
C LEU A 150 10.46 28.77 10.41
N ARG A 151 9.18 28.55 10.77
CA ARG A 151 8.16 29.59 10.94
C ARG A 151 7.97 30.48 9.70
N TYR A 152 8.26 29.94 8.53
CA TYR A 152 8.08 30.59 7.25
C TYR A 152 6.77 30.13 6.62
N PHE A 153 5.84 31.07 6.39
CA PHE A 153 4.55 30.78 5.78
C PHE A 153 4.47 31.50 4.44
N PRO A 154 4.55 30.76 3.31
CA PRO A 154 4.36 31.35 1.98
C PRO A 154 2.96 31.94 1.86
N LEU A 155 2.89 33.19 1.38
CA LEU A 155 1.64 33.97 1.31
C LEU A 155 0.63 33.48 0.27
N THR A 156 1.01 32.60 -0.65
CA THR A 156 0.10 32.15 -1.71
C THR A 156 -0.13 30.64 -1.72
N LYS A 157 -1.38 30.25 -1.96
CA LYS A 157 -1.77 28.84 -2.06
C LYS A 157 -0.98 28.08 -3.14
N LYS A 158 -0.60 28.72 -4.24
CA LYS A 158 0.24 28.12 -5.28
C LYS A 158 1.60 27.68 -4.77
N PHE A 159 2.18 28.41 -3.83
CA PHE A 159 3.43 28.03 -3.18
C PHE A 159 3.24 26.85 -2.23
N GLN A 160 2.05 26.73 -1.61
CA GLN A 160 1.72 25.61 -0.74
C GLN A 160 1.45 24.32 -1.53
N ASP A 161 0.96 24.41 -2.78
CA ASP A 161 0.47 23.29 -3.59
C ASP A 161 1.52 22.71 -4.57
N GLY A 162 2.82 22.97 -4.38
CA GLY A 162 3.88 22.31 -5.14
C GLY A 162 4.67 23.18 -6.11
N ALA A 163 4.30 24.46 -6.32
CA ALA A 163 5.09 25.38 -7.16
C ALA A 163 6.51 25.59 -6.58
N ILE A 164 6.66 25.48 -5.26
CA ILE A 164 7.97 25.49 -4.57
C ILE A 164 8.82 24.29 -4.96
N VAL A 165 8.22 23.09 -5.05
CA VAL A 165 8.96 21.88 -5.44
C VAL A 165 9.47 22.02 -6.87
N THR A 166 8.63 22.55 -7.75
CA THR A 166 9.02 22.83 -9.15
C THR A 166 10.12 23.88 -9.22
N ALA A 167 10.01 24.98 -8.45
CA ALA A 167 11.02 26.03 -8.41
C ALA A 167 12.35 25.50 -7.83
N LEU A 168 12.32 24.76 -6.73
CA LEU A 168 13.50 24.14 -6.13
C LEU A 168 14.12 23.09 -7.06
N SER A 169 13.33 22.27 -7.78
CA SER A 169 13.82 21.32 -8.76
C SER A 169 14.53 22.04 -9.93
N TYR A 170 13.99 23.17 -10.37
CA TYR A 170 14.66 24.02 -11.38
C TYR A 170 15.96 24.62 -10.84
N THR A 171 15.97 25.12 -9.62
CA THR A 171 17.16 25.69 -8.99
C THR A 171 18.22 24.64 -8.77
N CYS A 172 17.85 23.43 -8.33
CA CYS A 172 18.79 22.31 -8.15
C CYS A 172 19.33 21.73 -9.46
N GLN A 173 18.64 21.91 -10.60
CA GLN A 173 19.17 21.53 -11.91
C GLN A 173 20.25 22.50 -12.43
N TYR A 174 20.26 23.73 -11.95
CA TYR A 174 21.18 24.78 -12.38
C TYR A 174 22.29 25.11 -11.36
N HIS A 175 22.18 24.63 -10.12
CA HIS A 175 23.19 24.77 -9.09
C HIS A 175 23.64 23.38 -8.62
N ASP A 176 24.96 23.24 -8.46
CA ASP A 176 25.63 22.05 -7.98
C ASP A 176 24.90 21.45 -6.76
N PRO A 177 24.47 20.17 -6.80
CA PRO A 177 23.76 19.54 -5.70
C PRO A 177 24.53 19.52 -4.38
N ASP A 178 25.86 19.73 -4.39
CA ASP A 178 26.71 19.74 -3.21
C ASP A 178 26.58 21.03 -2.37
N THR A 179 25.89 22.06 -2.85
CA THR A 179 25.69 23.32 -2.12
C THR A 179 24.43 23.37 -1.24
N PHE A 180 23.52 22.41 -1.34
CA PHE A 180 22.28 22.36 -0.52
C PHE A 180 22.36 21.47 0.72
N GLY A 181 23.51 20.95 1.07
CA GLY A 181 23.74 20.05 2.21
C GLY A 181 24.60 20.61 3.33
N LYS A 182 24.78 21.95 3.39
CA LYS A 182 25.54 22.56 4.49
C LYS A 182 24.72 23.57 5.27
#